data_216798280a88addd70377eee91ad34b6
#
_entry.id   216798280a88addd70377eee91ad34b6
#
_cell.length_a   1.000
_cell.length_b   1.000
_cell.length_c   1.000
_cell.angle_alpha   90.00
_cell.angle_beta   90.00
_cell.angle_gamma   90.00
#
_symmetry.space_group_name_H-M   'P 1'
#
loop_
_entity.id
_entity.type
_entity.pdbx_description
1 polymer ?
#
loop_
_entity_poly.entity_id
_entity_poly.type
_entity_poly.pdbx_seq_one_letter_code
_entity_poly.pdbx_strand_id
1 'polypeptide(L)'
;GIAALLTQKADAIQAETSPINGSVLIYYPKSGRRKILMTLDHICTLPTLPKGKPDDSVKLREASNEFQDQLIAHVGRHFLRKLLFPAPVRTALILFRAARYIKDGLEALLDGHLNVAVLDAASIGTSLIQRSYSTAASIMMLLGVSELLEDYTRKKTRLALSQSLALNIDRVWLVKDGQEKSVP
;
A
#
# COMPACT_ATOMS: atom_id res chain seq x y z
N GLY A 1 2.93 -20.28 -5.01
CA GLY A 1 1.54 -20.64 -4.80
C GLY A 1 0.99 -21.53 -5.91
N ILE A 2 -0.30 -21.88 -5.87
CA ILE A 2 -0.98 -22.79 -6.84
C ILE A 2 -0.77 -22.37 -8.29
N ALA A 3 -0.86 -21.07 -8.59
CA ALA A 3 -0.66 -20.53 -9.94
C ALA A 3 0.72 -20.87 -10.50
N ALA A 4 1.78 -20.69 -9.70
CA ALA A 4 3.15 -20.97 -10.11
C ALA A 4 3.37 -22.48 -10.37
N LEU A 5 2.78 -23.35 -9.54
CA LEU A 5 2.84 -24.81 -9.74
C LEU A 5 2.13 -25.26 -11.02
N LEU A 6 1.00 -24.65 -11.33
CA LEU A 6 0.25 -24.96 -12.55
C LEU A 6 0.98 -24.51 -13.82
N THR A 7 1.61 -23.35 -13.77
CA THR A 7 2.41 -22.84 -14.91
C THR A 7 3.67 -23.69 -15.12
N GLN A 8 4.32 -24.13 -14.03
CA GLN A 8 5.58 -24.87 -14.12
C GLN A 8 5.40 -26.38 -14.43
N LYS A 9 4.35 -27.03 -13.88
CA LYS A 9 4.18 -28.51 -13.99
C LYS A 9 3.08 -28.93 -14.97
N ALA A 10 2.14 -28.08 -15.30
CA ALA A 10 0.94 -28.46 -16.04
C ALA A 10 0.84 -27.82 -17.44
N ASP A 11 1.91 -27.24 -17.97
CA ASP A 11 1.93 -26.55 -19.27
C ASP A 11 0.82 -25.48 -19.41
N ALA A 12 0.39 -24.86 -18.31
CA ALA A 12 -0.55 -23.75 -18.34
C ALA A 12 0.15 -22.53 -18.94
N ILE A 13 -0.52 -21.82 -19.86
CA ILE A 13 0.01 -20.60 -20.47
C ILE A 13 0.04 -19.48 -19.39
N GLN A 14 -1.03 -19.39 -18.61
CA GLN A 14 -1.18 -18.42 -17.54
C GLN A 14 -2.16 -18.95 -16.49
N ALA A 15 -1.88 -18.68 -15.22
CA ALA A 15 -2.79 -18.99 -14.13
C ALA A 15 -2.93 -17.78 -13.19
N GLU A 16 -4.17 -17.34 -12.96
CA GLU A 16 -4.51 -16.24 -12.09
C GLU A 16 -5.33 -16.75 -10.90
N THR A 17 -5.01 -16.28 -9.70
CA THR A 17 -5.76 -16.61 -8.49
C THR A 17 -6.46 -15.37 -7.95
N SER A 18 -7.75 -15.48 -7.66
CA SER A 18 -8.51 -14.43 -6.97
C SER A 18 -8.70 -14.82 -5.51
N PRO A 19 -8.05 -14.10 -4.57
CA PRO A 19 -8.21 -14.38 -3.14
C PRO A 19 -9.59 -13.99 -2.59
N ILE A 20 -10.33 -13.12 -3.30
CA ILE A 20 -11.64 -12.60 -2.86
C ILE A 20 -12.71 -13.69 -2.93
N ASN A 21 -12.73 -14.48 -4.01
CA ASN A 21 -13.72 -15.51 -4.24
C ASN A 21 -13.14 -16.94 -4.25
N GLY A 22 -11.85 -17.10 -3.93
CA GLY A 22 -11.18 -18.40 -3.89
C GLY A 22 -11.08 -19.10 -5.24
N SER A 23 -11.23 -18.36 -6.36
CA SER A 23 -11.18 -18.95 -7.70
C SER A 23 -9.78 -18.90 -8.31
N VAL A 24 -9.50 -19.87 -9.17
CA VAL A 24 -8.29 -19.95 -9.98
C VAL A 24 -8.70 -19.99 -11.46
N LEU A 25 -8.27 -19.00 -12.24
CA LEU A 25 -8.48 -18.93 -13.67
C LEU A 25 -7.22 -19.44 -14.37
N ILE A 26 -7.36 -20.45 -15.21
CA ILE A 26 -6.25 -21.12 -15.88
C ILE A 26 -6.45 -21.04 -17.38
N TYR A 27 -5.50 -20.43 -18.08
CA TYR A 27 -5.43 -20.43 -19.55
C TYR A 27 -4.56 -21.57 -20.02
N TYR A 28 -5.08 -22.45 -20.88
CA TYR A 28 -4.37 -23.64 -21.36
C TYR A 28 -4.69 -23.95 -22.83
N PRO A 29 -3.76 -24.59 -23.57
CA PRO A 29 -4.01 -25.07 -24.91
C PRO A 29 -4.97 -26.27 -24.88
N LYS A 30 -5.76 -26.45 -25.94
CA LYS A 30 -6.79 -27.52 -26.01
C LYS A 30 -6.28 -28.92 -25.66
N SER A 31 -5.00 -29.21 -25.92
CA SER A 31 -4.34 -30.49 -25.60
C SER A 31 -3.95 -30.63 -24.12
N GLY A 32 -3.88 -29.54 -23.34
CA GLY A 32 -3.35 -29.52 -21.97
C GLY A 32 -4.37 -29.86 -20.88
N ARG A 33 -5.67 -29.92 -21.18
CA ARG A 33 -6.75 -30.07 -20.21
C ARG A 33 -6.56 -31.29 -19.27
N ARG A 34 -6.21 -32.45 -19.82
CA ARG A 34 -6.07 -33.68 -19.04
C ARG A 34 -4.91 -33.60 -18.03
N LYS A 35 -3.82 -33.00 -18.45
CA LYS A 35 -2.62 -32.83 -17.61
C LYS A 35 -2.86 -31.85 -16.47
N ILE A 36 -3.61 -30.77 -16.74
CA ILE A 36 -4.00 -29.79 -15.73
C ILE A 36 -4.94 -30.40 -14.69
N LEU A 37 -5.94 -31.18 -15.11
CA LEU A 37 -6.85 -31.85 -14.18
C LEU A 37 -6.13 -32.85 -13.28
N MET A 38 -5.21 -33.65 -13.83
CA MET A 38 -4.38 -34.56 -13.02
C MET A 38 -3.47 -33.82 -12.03
N THR A 39 -2.90 -32.68 -12.44
CA THR A 39 -2.06 -31.85 -11.55
C THR A 39 -2.90 -31.20 -10.44
N LEU A 40 -4.11 -30.75 -10.74
CA LEU A 40 -5.03 -30.22 -9.74
C LEU A 40 -5.46 -31.28 -8.72
N ASP A 41 -5.79 -32.48 -9.17
CA ASP A 41 -6.17 -33.61 -8.30
C ASP A 41 -5.00 -33.96 -7.38
N HIS A 42 -3.78 -34.00 -7.90
CA HIS A 42 -2.57 -34.22 -7.10
C HIS A 42 -2.31 -33.09 -6.08
N ILE A 43 -2.57 -31.82 -6.45
CA ILE A 43 -2.43 -30.67 -5.53
C ILE A 43 -3.49 -30.75 -4.41
N CYS A 44 -4.71 -31.15 -4.72
CA CYS A 44 -5.78 -31.28 -3.74
C CYS A 44 -5.52 -32.41 -2.71
N THR A 45 -4.73 -33.42 -3.08
CA THR A 45 -4.37 -34.54 -2.19
C THR A 45 -3.13 -34.27 -1.32
N LEU A 46 -2.40 -33.17 -1.56
CA LEU A 46 -1.24 -32.80 -0.75
C LEU A 46 -1.67 -32.27 0.63
N PRO A 47 -1.18 -32.83 1.75
CA PRO A 47 -1.58 -32.44 3.10
C PRO A 47 -1.11 -31.01 3.50
N THR A 48 -0.13 -30.48 2.80
CA THR A 48 0.34 -29.09 2.96
C THR A 48 0.75 -28.55 1.61
N LEU A 49 0.02 -27.54 1.11
CA LEU A 49 0.49 -26.74 0.00
C LEU A 49 1.81 -26.05 0.40
N PRO A 50 2.85 -26.11 -0.44
CA PRO A 50 4.05 -25.32 -0.17
C PRO A 50 3.62 -23.85 -0.02
N LYS A 51 3.84 -23.27 1.17
CA LYS A 51 3.68 -21.85 1.40
C LYS A 51 4.64 -21.13 0.45
N GLY A 52 4.16 -20.78 -0.74
CA GLY A 52 4.89 -19.85 -1.60
C GLY A 52 5.14 -18.60 -0.77
N LYS A 53 6.33 -18.00 -0.88
CA LYS A 53 6.58 -16.65 -0.37
C LYS A 53 5.37 -15.80 -0.79
N PRO A 54 4.78 -15.02 0.12
CA PRO A 54 3.66 -14.16 -0.24
C PRO A 54 4.07 -13.37 -1.47
N ASP A 55 3.31 -13.55 -2.54
CA ASP A 55 3.61 -12.92 -3.83
C ASP A 55 3.63 -11.42 -3.58
N ASP A 56 4.80 -10.79 -3.76
CA ASP A 56 4.97 -9.37 -3.49
C ASP A 56 4.03 -8.51 -4.36
N SER A 57 3.55 -9.08 -5.46
CA SER A 57 2.47 -8.49 -6.28
C SER A 57 1.15 -8.39 -5.51
N VAL A 58 0.85 -9.34 -4.62
CA VAL A 58 -0.33 -9.29 -3.74
C VAL A 58 -0.18 -8.16 -2.72
N LYS A 59 0.98 -8.03 -2.10
CA LYS A 59 1.25 -6.94 -1.13
C LYS A 59 1.19 -5.56 -1.78
N LEU A 60 1.66 -5.42 -3.03
CA LEU A 60 1.55 -4.17 -3.76
C LEU A 60 0.10 -3.83 -4.10
N ARG A 61 -0.72 -4.83 -4.46
CA ARG A 61 -2.16 -4.65 -4.69
C ARG A 61 -2.90 -4.29 -3.40
N GLU A 62 -2.59 -4.96 -2.30
CA GLU A 62 -3.16 -4.64 -0.98
C GLU A 62 -2.82 -3.21 -0.56
N ALA A 63 -1.57 -2.78 -0.70
CA ALA A 63 -1.16 -1.41 -0.41
C ALA A 63 -1.87 -0.38 -1.31
N SER A 64 -2.11 -0.73 -2.59
CA SER A 64 -2.85 0.14 -3.52
C SER A 64 -4.33 0.25 -3.15
N ASN A 65 -4.97 -0.87 -2.80
CA ASN A 65 -6.37 -0.89 -2.38
C ASN A 65 -6.55 -0.13 -1.05
N GLU A 66 -5.66 -0.37 -0.08
CA GLU A 66 -5.67 0.36 1.20
C GLU A 66 -5.55 1.87 0.99
N PHE A 67 -4.66 2.31 0.10
CA PHE A 67 -4.52 3.71 -0.26
C PHE A 67 -5.80 4.29 -0.88
N GLN A 68 -6.41 3.56 -1.84
CA GLN A 68 -7.66 4.00 -2.48
C GLN A 68 -8.80 4.13 -1.47
N ASP A 69 -8.97 3.15 -0.58
CA ASP A 69 -10.00 3.16 0.45
C ASP A 69 -9.80 4.32 1.43
N GLN A 70 -8.57 4.56 1.86
CA GLN A 70 -8.22 5.68 2.74
C GLN A 70 -8.43 7.02 2.05
N LEU A 71 -8.08 7.15 0.78
CA LEU A 71 -8.27 8.36 -0.02
C LEU A 71 -9.76 8.68 -0.17
N ILE A 72 -10.57 7.69 -0.57
CA ILE A 72 -12.02 7.84 -0.71
C ILE A 72 -12.65 8.22 0.63
N ALA A 73 -12.25 7.56 1.72
CA ALA A 73 -12.74 7.86 3.05
C ALA A 73 -12.34 9.27 3.52
N HIS A 74 -11.11 9.72 3.20
CA HIS A 74 -10.61 11.04 3.60
C HIS A 74 -11.37 12.16 2.86
N VAL A 75 -11.46 12.06 1.54
CA VAL A 75 -12.19 13.02 0.70
C VAL A 75 -13.68 12.97 0.99
N GLY A 76 -14.28 11.79 1.06
CA GLY A 76 -15.70 11.60 1.37
C GLY A 76 -16.09 12.19 2.72
N ARG A 77 -15.25 12.03 3.74
CA ARG A 77 -15.45 12.61 5.08
C ARG A 77 -15.42 14.14 5.06
N HIS A 78 -14.60 14.74 4.20
CA HIS A 78 -14.59 16.20 4.03
C HIS A 78 -15.93 16.70 3.48
N PHE A 79 -16.45 16.09 2.41
CA PHE A 79 -17.72 16.46 1.81
C PHE A 79 -18.92 16.13 2.72
N LEU A 80 -18.89 14.98 3.37
CA LEU A 80 -19.95 14.55 4.28
C LEU A 80 -20.11 15.52 5.47
N ARG A 81 -18.99 16.01 6.03
CA ARG A 81 -19.02 17.01 7.09
C ARG A 81 -19.63 18.33 6.64
N LYS A 82 -19.37 18.72 5.39
CA LYS A 82 -19.97 19.94 4.82
C LYS A 82 -21.50 19.84 4.69
N LEU A 83 -21.99 18.61 4.46
CA LEU A 83 -23.43 18.34 4.26
C LEU A 83 -24.19 18.10 5.58
N LEU A 84 -23.59 17.34 6.52
CA LEU A 84 -24.30 16.90 7.74
C LEU A 84 -24.22 17.89 8.89
N PHE A 85 -23.16 18.71 9.01
CA PHE A 85 -22.98 19.54 10.19
C PHE A 85 -23.40 20.99 9.95
N PRO A 86 -24.16 21.60 10.89
CA PRO A 86 -24.48 23.02 10.87
C PRO A 86 -23.21 23.87 10.97
N ALA A 87 -23.25 25.09 10.44
CA ALA A 87 -22.11 25.99 10.34
C ALA A 87 -21.26 26.15 11.62
N PRO A 88 -21.85 26.35 12.82
CA PRO A 88 -21.05 26.55 14.03
C PRO A 88 -20.24 25.30 14.42
N VAL A 89 -20.83 24.11 14.31
CA VAL A 89 -20.15 22.85 14.63
C VAL A 89 -19.00 22.60 13.66
N ARG A 90 -19.23 22.88 12.38
CA ARG A 90 -18.21 22.75 11.34
C ARG A 90 -17.02 23.67 11.61
N THR A 91 -17.29 24.93 12.00
CA THR A 91 -16.23 25.90 12.34
C THR A 91 -15.42 25.44 13.54
N ALA A 92 -16.07 24.95 14.60
CA ALA A 92 -15.38 24.42 15.77
C ALA A 92 -14.48 23.22 15.43
N LEU A 93 -14.94 22.29 14.57
CA LEU A 93 -14.15 21.16 14.10
C LEU A 93 -12.94 21.60 13.25
N ILE A 94 -13.11 22.64 12.42
CA ILE A 94 -12.02 23.20 11.62
C ILE A 94 -10.95 23.81 12.54
N LEU A 95 -11.35 24.60 13.52
CA LEU A 95 -10.44 25.22 14.50
C LEU A 95 -9.69 24.16 15.31
N PHE A 96 -10.38 23.15 15.79
CA PHE A 96 -9.77 22.04 16.53
C PHE A 96 -8.70 21.30 15.72
N ARG A 97 -8.99 21.02 14.44
CA ARG A 97 -8.01 20.36 13.55
C ARG A 97 -6.85 21.28 13.18
N ALA A 98 -7.13 22.58 12.96
CA ALA A 98 -6.10 23.56 12.63
C ALA A 98 -5.10 23.75 13.78
N ALA A 99 -5.54 23.63 15.04
CA ALA A 99 -4.69 23.73 16.20
C ALA A 99 -3.48 22.78 16.17
N ARG A 100 -3.65 21.55 15.62
CA ARG A 100 -2.55 20.60 15.44
C ARG A 100 -1.52 21.14 14.46
N TYR A 101 -1.91 21.56 13.27
CA TYR A 101 -1.00 22.08 12.25
C TYR A 101 -0.28 23.35 12.71
N ILE A 102 -1.00 24.24 13.42
CA ILE A 102 -0.41 25.46 14.00
C ILE A 102 0.62 25.10 15.06
N LYS A 103 0.33 24.12 15.91
CA LYS A 103 1.26 23.64 16.93
C LYS A 103 2.53 23.06 16.28
N ASP A 104 2.38 22.15 15.32
CA ASP A 104 3.50 21.49 14.65
C ASP A 104 4.40 22.53 13.91
N GLY A 105 3.78 23.53 13.27
CA GLY A 105 4.51 24.62 12.62
C GLY A 105 5.20 25.56 13.61
N LEU A 106 4.57 25.86 14.75
CA LEU A 106 5.18 26.70 15.79
C LEU A 106 6.36 26.00 16.47
N GLU A 107 6.26 24.70 16.77
CA GLU A 107 7.36 23.89 17.29
C GLU A 107 8.54 23.90 16.33
N ALA A 108 8.31 23.66 15.03
CA ALA A 108 9.36 23.71 14.02
C ALA A 108 10.04 25.10 13.93
N LEU A 109 9.25 26.17 14.08
CA LEU A 109 9.78 27.54 14.07
C LEU A 109 10.62 27.83 15.31
N LEU A 110 10.19 27.37 16.49
CA LEU A 110 10.94 27.54 17.76
C LEU A 110 12.25 26.75 17.75
N ASP A 111 12.28 25.60 17.07
CA ASP A 111 13.50 24.80 16.85
C ASP A 111 14.43 25.41 15.78
N GLY A 112 14.08 26.55 15.21
CA GLY A 112 14.88 27.24 14.20
C GLY A 112 14.84 26.59 12.81
N HIS A 113 13.89 25.68 12.56
CA HIS A 113 13.75 24.97 11.29
C HIS A 113 12.60 25.53 10.46
N LEU A 114 12.92 26.23 9.37
CA LEU A 114 11.95 26.63 8.37
C LEU A 114 11.66 25.45 7.44
N ASN A 115 10.66 24.66 7.79
CA ASN A 115 10.21 23.49 7.04
C ASN A 115 8.76 23.65 6.52
N VAL A 116 8.26 22.61 5.87
CA VAL A 116 6.89 22.59 5.30
C VAL A 116 5.82 22.83 6.37
N ALA A 117 6.02 22.34 7.62
CA ALA A 117 5.06 22.52 8.70
C ALA A 117 4.85 24.00 9.08
N VAL A 118 5.90 24.84 8.98
CA VAL A 118 5.80 26.29 9.20
C VAL A 118 4.95 26.94 8.09
N LEU A 119 5.16 26.52 6.83
CA LEU A 119 4.39 27.02 5.69
C LEU A 119 2.90 26.65 5.80
N ASP A 120 2.63 25.41 6.19
CA ASP A 120 1.28 24.89 6.38
C ASP A 120 0.57 25.65 7.51
N ALA A 121 1.24 25.83 8.65
CA ALA A 121 0.71 26.60 9.78
C ALA A 121 0.43 28.06 9.40
N ALA A 122 1.33 28.71 8.64
CA ALA A 122 1.15 30.07 8.17
C ALA A 122 -0.06 30.19 7.20
N SER A 123 -0.19 29.24 6.26
CA SER A 123 -1.29 29.22 5.29
C SER A 123 -2.65 29.00 5.96
N ILE A 124 -2.71 28.03 6.88
CA ILE A 124 -3.92 27.75 7.66
C ILE A 124 -4.26 28.90 8.59
N GLY A 125 -3.24 29.42 9.31
CA GLY A 125 -3.40 30.53 10.24
C GLY A 125 -3.92 31.80 9.56
N THR A 126 -3.33 32.16 8.42
CA THR A 126 -3.79 33.31 7.60
C THR A 126 -5.24 33.13 7.14
N SER A 127 -5.61 31.91 6.70
CA SER A 127 -6.97 31.61 6.29
C SER A 127 -7.98 31.75 7.46
N LEU A 128 -7.58 31.37 8.66
CA LEU A 128 -8.40 31.52 9.87
C LEU A 128 -8.57 32.97 10.29
N ILE A 129 -7.50 33.78 10.25
CA ILE A 129 -7.52 35.23 10.55
C ILE A 129 -8.48 35.93 9.57
N GLN A 130 -8.44 35.58 8.30
CA GLN A 130 -9.36 36.10 7.27
C GLN A 130 -10.79 35.55 7.39
N ARG A 131 -11.09 34.71 8.41
CA ARG A 131 -12.38 34.02 8.59
C ARG A 131 -12.78 33.14 7.40
N SER A 132 -11.82 32.75 6.56
CA SER A 132 -12.03 31.89 5.42
C SER A 132 -11.91 30.40 5.80
N TYR A 133 -12.85 29.96 6.66
CA TYR A 133 -12.84 28.58 7.20
C TYR A 133 -12.92 27.50 6.13
N SER A 134 -13.58 27.80 5.01
CA SER A 134 -13.66 26.88 3.87
C SER A 134 -12.30 26.65 3.24
N THR A 135 -11.50 27.72 3.08
CA THR A 135 -10.14 27.67 2.55
C THR A 135 -9.23 26.87 3.49
N ALA A 136 -9.25 27.19 4.79
CA ALA A 136 -8.50 26.44 5.79
C ALA A 136 -8.85 24.93 5.77
N ALA A 137 -10.14 24.60 5.66
CA ALA A 137 -10.59 23.20 5.57
C ALA A 137 -10.11 22.50 4.29
N SER A 138 -10.09 23.20 3.15
CA SER A 138 -9.58 22.67 1.89
C SER A 138 -8.07 22.45 1.93
N ILE A 139 -7.31 23.37 2.51
CA ILE A 139 -5.85 23.21 2.72
C ILE A 139 -5.60 21.96 3.57
N MET A 140 -6.26 21.83 4.73
CA MET A 140 -6.09 20.66 5.61
C MET A 140 -6.53 19.34 4.94
N MET A 141 -7.50 19.38 4.02
CA MET A 141 -7.87 18.21 3.24
C MET A 141 -6.77 17.82 2.27
N LEU A 142 -6.19 18.79 1.54
CA LEU A 142 -5.09 18.54 0.61
C LEU A 142 -3.85 18.03 1.32
N LEU A 143 -3.50 18.60 2.49
CA LEU A 143 -2.39 18.12 3.32
C LEU A 143 -2.61 16.66 3.74
N GLY A 144 -3.80 16.30 4.18
CA GLY A 144 -4.12 14.91 4.53
C GLY A 144 -4.04 13.96 3.34
N VAL A 145 -4.39 14.40 2.12
CA VAL A 145 -4.17 13.61 0.89
C VAL A 145 -2.68 13.46 0.60
N SER A 146 -1.88 14.52 0.78
CA SER A 146 -0.43 14.50 0.62
C SER A 146 0.24 13.51 1.59
N GLU A 147 -0.15 13.52 2.86
CA GLU A 147 0.33 12.56 3.87
C GLU A 147 0.02 11.11 3.47
N LEU A 148 -1.20 10.84 3.01
CA LEU A 148 -1.60 9.51 2.53
C LEU A 148 -0.77 9.05 1.31
N LEU A 149 -0.50 9.97 0.37
CA LEU A 149 0.31 9.68 -0.81
C LEU A 149 1.77 9.42 -0.44
N GLU A 150 2.32 10.17 0.50
CA GLU A 150 3.67 9.95 1.02
C GLU A 150 3.80 8.56 1.66
N ASP A 151 2.86 8.19 2.54
CA ASP A 151 2.84 6.89 3.19
C ASP A 151 2.72 5.74 2.19
N TYR A 152 1.85 5.89 1.18
CA TYR A 152 1.73 4.92 0.11
C TYR A 152 3.03 4.78 -0.69
N THR A 153 3.65 5.89 -1.08
CA THR A 153 4.91 5.90 -1.82
C THR A 153 6.03 5.26 -1.02
N ARG A 154 6.11 5.57 0.27
CA ARG A 154 7.08 4.97 1.19
C ARG A 154 6.89 3.46 1.33
N LYS A 155 5.65 2.98 1.50
CA LYS A 155 5.33 1.55 1.53
C LYS A 155 5.73 0.87 0.22
N LYS A 156 5.35 1.45 -0.92
CA LYS A 156 5.65 0.92 -2.25
C LYS A 156 7.16 0.84 -2.52
N THR A 157 7.90 1.88 -2.17
CA THR A 157 9.36 1.91 -2.34
C THR A 157 10.05 0.85 -1.47
N ARG A 158 9.63 0.69 -0.22
CA ARG A 158 10.16 -0.36 0.66
C ARG A 158 9.91 -1.76 0.10
N LEU A 159 8.73 -2.02 -0.43
CA LEU A 159 8.40 -3.30 -1.07
C LEU A 159 9.26 -3.53 -2.32
N ALA A 160 9.41 -2.52 -3.18
CA ALA A 160 10.25 -2.61 -4.38
C ALA A 160 11.73 -2.83 -4.05
N LEU A 161 12.26 -2.14 -3.03
CA LEU A 161 13.64 -2.35 -2.57
C LEU A 161 13.83 -3.75 -1.98
N SER A 162 12.89 -4.25 -1.19
CA SER A 162 12.97 -5.61 -0.65
C SER A 162 12.96 -6.67 -1.76
N GLN A 163 12.22 -6.43 -2.85
CA GLN A 163 12.25 -7.28 -4.04
C GLN A 163 13.60 -7.25 -4.72
N SER A 164 14.16 -6.06 -4.96
CA SER A 164 15.45 -5.93 -5.65
C SER A 164 16.61 -6.51 -4.83
N LEU A 165 16.53 -6.43 -3.50
CA LEU A 165 17.54 -7.02 -2.60
C LEU A 165 17.35 -8.53 -2.39
N ALA A 166 16.12 -9.03 -2.55
CA ALA A 166 15.80 -10.46 -2.48
C ALA A 166 16.14 -11.20 -3.78
N LEU A 167 16.48 -10.49 -4.84
CA LEU A 167 16.95 -11.08 -6.09
C LEU A 167 18.36 -11.65 -5.90
N ASN A 168 18.42 -12.98 -5.94
CA ASN A 168 19.62 -13.80 -6.09
C ASN A 168 20.56 -13.96 -4.88
N ILE A 169 20.05 -14.62 -3.84
CA ILE A 169 20.92 -15.55 -3.15
C ILE A 169 20.47 -16.98 -3.54
N ASP A 170 20.49 -17.27 -4.82
CA ASP A 170 20.31 -18.65 -5.30
C ASP A 170 21.54 -19.52 -5.04
N ARG A 171 22.67 -18.92 -4.66
CA ARG A 171 23.92 -19.61 -4.36
C ARG A 171 24.64 -18.95 -3.19
N VAL A 172 24.97 -19.75 -2.20
CA VAL A 172 25.79 -19.36 -1.05
C VAL A 172 27.14 -20.02 -1.18
N TRP A 173 28.22 -19.29 -0.89
CA TRP A 173 29.55 -19.87 -0.82
C TRP A 173 29.75 -20.54 0.54
N LEU A 174 29.79 -21.86 0.58
CA LEU A 174 30.12 -22.62 1.76
C LEU A 174 31.63 -22.82 1.79
N VAL A 175 32.29 -22.29 2.83
CA VAL A 175 33.70 -22.55 3.10
C VAL A 175 33.77 -23.76 4.03
N LYS A 176 34.25 -24.90 3.51
CA LYS A 176 34.50 -26.11 4.29
C LYS A 176 35.90 -26.61 3.97
N ASP A 177 36.72 -26.84 5.01
CA ASP A 177 38.10 -27.33 4.91
C ASP A 177 39.01 -26.45 4.03
N GLY A 178 38.81 -25.12 4.03
CA GLY A 178 39.58 -24.16 3.24
C GLY A 178 39.24 -24.13 1.76
N GLN A 179 38.21 -24.86 1.31
CA GLN A 179 37.68 -24.81 -0.04
C GLN A 179 36.33 -24.12 -0.11
N GLU A 180 36.16 -23.21 -1.05
CA GLU A 180 34.92 -22.51 -1.33
C GLU A 180 34.09 -23.32 -2.32
N LYS A 181 32.89 -23.74 -1.92
CA LYS A 181 31.95 -24.46 -2.79
C LYS A 181 30.65 -23.68 -2.88
N SER A 182 30.22 -23.35 -4.09
CA SER A 182 28.92 -22.75 -4.34
C SER A 182 27.84 -23.83 -4.16
N VAL A 183 26.94 -23.60 -3.19
CA VAL A 183 25.76 -24.44 -2.92
C VAL A 183 24.49 -23.66 -3.16
N PRO A 184 23.40 -24.32 -3.68
CA PRO A 184 22.11 -23.67 -3.90
C PRO A 184 21.40 -23.32 -2.58
#